data_9b4a4685f9b52b08215feaa9d252efcb
#
_entry.id   9b4a4685f9b52b08215feaa9d252efcb
#
_cell.length_a   1.000
_cell.length_b   1.000
_cell.length_c   1.000
_cell.angle_alpha   90.00
_cell.angle_beta   90.00
_cell.angle_gamma   90.00
#
_symmetry.space_group_name_H-M   'P 1'
#
loop_
_entity.id
_entity.type
_entity.pdbx_description
1 polymer ?
#
loop_
_entity_poly.entity_id
_entity_poly.type
_entity_poly.pdbx_seq_one_letter_code
_entity_poly.pdbx_strand_id
1 'polypeptide(L)'
;TVSHMINDSCQSVLPALLPLFIYTYGLNLEQAGFLILANTALSSLLQPLLGYISDKINQPRLIAFGVLLSACSTGMMGFVTSYESLLVCATLAGVGSSIFHPEGAKIMNRLGGGKKGKAMGTFAIGGSSGFAFGPLFAGAIAYTVGPHGLAAFTVVGTIISTILFVLMPRIVAHARTIDQAVATENPT
;
A
#
# COMPACT_ATOMS: atom_id res chain seq x y z
N THR A 1 3.35 8.07 -7.03
CA THR A 1 3.19 8.93 -5.83
C THR A 1 1.80 8.77 -5.24
N VAL A 2 0.70 9.04 -5.98
CA VAL A 2 -0.68 8.93 -5.45
C VAL A 2 -1.01 7.51 -4.97
N SER A 3 -0.67 6.48 -5.74
CA SER A 3 -0.88 5.09 -5.32
C SER A 3 -0.09 4.71 -4.06
N HIS A 4 1.10 5.29 -3.87
CA HIS A 4 1.88 5.12 -2.65
C HIS A 4 1.19 5.79 -1.45
N MET A 5 0.69 7.01 -1.64
CA MET A 5 -0.07 7.70 -0.60
C MET A 5 -1.30 6.87 -0.16
N ILE A 6 -2.06 6.32 -1.10
CA ILE A 6 -3.23 5.49 -0.76
C ILE A 6 -2.84 4.20 -0.06
N ASN A 7 -1.79 3.50 -0.56
CA ASN A 7 -1.32 2.27 0.08
C ASN A 7 -0.89 2.51 1.54
N ASP A 8 -0.10 3.56 1.79
CA ASP A 8 0.42 3.87 3.12
C ASP A 8 -0.63 4.51 4.03
N SER A 9 -1.63 5.21 3.46
CA SER A 9 -2.83 5.57 4.21
C SER A 9 -3.54 4.33 4.75
N CYS A 10 -3.72 3.27 3.94
CA CYS A 10 -4.30 2.01 4.41
C CYS A 10 -3.47 1.37 5.53
N GLN A 11 -2.14 1.39 5.42
CA GLN A 11 -1.26 0.84 6.46
C GLN A 11 -1.36 1.58 7.80
N SER A 12 -1.62 2.88 7.77
CA SER A 12 -1.71 3.71 8.95
C SER A 12 -3.08 3.68 9.66
N VAL A 13 -4.11 3.11 9.02
CA VAL A 13 -5.47 3.01 9.60
C VAL A 13 -5.49 2.14 10.85
N LEU A 14 -4.89 0.95 10.78
CA LEU A 14 -4.94 0.01 11.89
C LEU A 14 -4.30 0.57 13.19
N PRO A 15 -3.07 1.11 13.17
CA PRO A 15 -2.50 1.76 14.35
C PRO A 15 -3.34 2.94 14.87
N ALA A 16 -3.90 3.74 13.97
CA ALA A 16 -4.69 4.92 14.34
C ALA A 16 -6.01 4.55 15.01
N LEU A 17 -6.67 3.51 14.54
CA LEU A 17 -7.95 3.04 15.07
C LEU A 17 -7.84 1.89 16.07
N LEU A 18 -6.62 1.52 16.47
CA LEU A 18 -6.39 0.43 17.43
C LEU A 18 -7.16 0.62 18.75
N PRO A 19 -7.23 1.82 19.36
CA PRO A 19 -8.05 2.04 20.55
C PRO A 19 -9.54 1.75 20.32
N LEU A 20 -10.06 2.10 19.14
CA LEU A 20 -11.44 1.79 18.76
C LEU A 20 -11.66 0.27 18.67
N PHE A 21 -10.76 -0.46 18.03
CA PHE A 21 -10.86 -1.91 17.92
C PHE A 21 -10.71 -2.62 19.27
N ILE A 22 -9.80 -2.16 20.13
CA ILE A 22 -9.67 -2.65 21.51
C ILE A 22 -11.00 -2.51 22.23
N TYR A 23 -11.61 -1.33 22.18
CA TYR A 23 -12.89 -1.09 22.83
C TYR A 23 -14.04 -1.91 22.24
N THR A 24 -14.14 -1.95 20.91
CA THR A 24 -15.25 -2.61 20.19
C THR A 24 -15.22 -4.14 20.36
N TYR A 25 -14.05 -4.74 20.33
CA TYR A 25 -13.91 -6.22 20.40
C TYR A 25 -13.43 -6.72 21.77
N GLY A 26 -13.23 -5.84 22.75
CA GLY A 26 -12.74 -6.23 24.08
C GLY A 26 -11.35 -6.85 24.05
N LEU A 27 -10.46 -6.37 23.15
CA LEU A 27 -9.14 -6.96 22.94
C LEU A 27 -8.23 -6.69 24.14
N ASN A 28 -7.43 -7.67 24.50
CA ASN A 28 -6.33 -7.46 25.43
C ASN A 28 -5.10 -6.87 24.67
N LEU A 29 -4.09 -6.42 25.40
CA LEU A 29 -2.89 -5.80 24.84
C LEU A 29 -2.07 -6.76 23.96
N GLU A 30 -2.10 -8.05 24.26
CA GLU A 30 -1.42 -9.06 23.46
C GLU A 30 -2.08 -9.20 22.09
N GLN A 31 -3.41 -9.31 22.03
CA GLN A 31 -4.17 -9.35 20.80
C GLN A 31 -3.97 -8.08 19.96
N ALA A 32 -3.99 -6.91 20.60
CA ALA A 32 -3.70 -5.65 19.94
C ALA A 32 -2.28 -5.60 19.34
N GLY A 33 -1.30 -6.10 20.09
CA GLY A 33 0.08 -6.25 19.63
C GLY A 33 0.20 -7.19 18.43
N PHE A 34 -0.51 -8.32 18.43
CA PHE A 34 -0.53 -9.27 17.31
C PHE A 34 -1.16 -8.68 16.05
N LEU A 35 -2.19 -7.84 16.16
CA LEU A 35 -2.76 -7.13 14.99
C LEU A 35 -1.71 -6.24 14.32
N ILE A 36 -0.99 -5.43 15.11
CA ILE A 36 0.06 -4.56 14.59
C ILE A 36 1.21 -5.37 14.01
N LEU A 37 1.62 -6.43 14.71
CA LEU A 37 2.68 -7.32 14.25
C LEU A 37 2.33 -7.98 12.93
N ALA A 38 1.11 -8.53 12.79
CA ALA A 38 0.65 -9.18 11.56
C ALA A 38 0.63 -8.21 10.38
N ASN A 39 0.15 -6.98 10.60
CA ASN A 39 0.13 -5.96 9.56
C ASN A 39 1.54 -5.51 9.17
N THR A 40 2.37 -5.08 10.14
CA THR A 40 3.68 -4.46 9.88
C THR A 40 4.77 -5.48 9.55
N ALA A 41 4.83 -6.60 10.27
CA ALA A 41 5.85 -7.60 10.03
C ALA A 41 5.70 -8.24 8.65
N LEU A 42 4.47 -8.59 8.26
CA LEU A 42 4.22 -9.14 6.93
C LEU A 42 4.44 -8.11 5.83
N SER A 43 4.04 -6.84 6.08
CA SER A 43 4.36 -5.76 5.17
C SER A 43 5.87 -5.62 4.92
N SER A 44 6.71 -5.78 5.93
CA SER A 44 8.15 -5.57 5.84
C SER A 44 8.93 -6.82 5.44
N LEU A 45 8.65 -7.96 6.10
CA LEU A 45 9.41 -9.20 5.92
C LEU A 45 9.16 -9.87 4.57
N LEU A 46 7.95 -9.71 4.01
CA LEU A 46 7.62 -10.28 2.71
C LEU A 46 8.14 -9.45 1.52
N GLN A 47 8.50 -8.18 1.71
CA GLN A 47 8.96 -7.32 0.62
C GLN A 47 10.17 -7.90 -0.14
N PRO A 48 11.25 -8.39 0.50
CA PRO A 48 12.38 -8.96 -0.23
C PRO A 48 11.99 -10.21 -1.03
N LEU A 49 11.15 -11.07 -0.45
CA LEU A 49 10.67 -12.29 -1.11
C LEU A 49 9.79 -11.96 -2.32
N LEU A 50 8.82 -11.06 -2.13
CA LEU A 50 7.89 -10.66 -3.19
C LEU A 50 8.59 -9.83 -4.26
N GLY A 51 9.58 -9.02 -3.90
CA GLY A 51 10.46 -8.35 -4.86
C GLY A 51 11.21 -9.34 -5.76
N TYR A 52 11.81 -10.36 -5.16
CA TYR A 52 12.49 -11.42 -5.91
C TYR A 52 11.54 -12.20 -6.83
N ILE A 53 10.35 -12.57 -6.35
CA ILE A 53 9.34 -13.25 -7.16
C ILE A 53 8.88 -12.34 -8.31
N SER A 54 8.61 -11.09 -8.02
CA SER A 54 8.20 -10.10 -9.02
C SER A 54 9.24 -9.88 -10.12
N ASP A 55 10.52 -9.88 -9.78
CA ASP A 55 11.61 -9.78 -10.75
C ASP A 55 11.61 -10.98 -11.73
N LYS A 56 11.29 -12.17 -11.24
CA LYS A 56 11.18 -13.38 -12.08
C LYS A 56 9.94 -13.38 -12.95
N ILE A 57 8.78 -12.99 -12.40
CA ILE A 57 7.49 -13.03 -13.09
C ILE A 57 7.38 -11.87 -14.09
N ASN A 58 8.07 -10.75 -13.83
CA ASN A 58 8.05 -9.51 -14.63
C ASN A 58 6.62 -9.03 -14.97
N GLN A 59 5.76 -8.97 -13.96
CA GLN A 59 4.36 -8.57 -14.08
C GLN A 59 4.10 -7.22 -13.36
N PRO A 60 4.36 -6.08 -14.02
CA PRO A 60 4.22 -4.75 -13.40
C PRO A 60 2.81 -4.43 -12.87
N ARG A 61 1.78 -5.17 -13.35
CA ARG A 61 0.41 -5.02 -12.85
C ARG A 61 0.20 -5.50 -11.42
N LEU A 62 1.16 -6.24 -10.85
CA LEU A 62 1.12 -6.65 -9.44
C LEU A 62 1.05 -5.45 -8.49
N ILE A 63 1.61 -4.30 -8.88
CA ILE A 63 1.49 -3.06 -8.09
C ILE A 63 0.03 -2.65 -7.88
N ALA A 64 -0.81 -2.77 -8.92
CA ALA A 64 -2.24 -2.45 -8.81
C ALA A 64 -2.96 -3.46 -7.89
N PHE A 65 -2.61 -4.75 -8.00
CA PHE A 65 -3.16 -5.78 -7.12
C PHE A 65 -2.77 -5.53 -5.65
N GLY A 66 -1.53 -5.10 -5.38
CA GLY A 66 -1.08 -4.74 -4.03
C GLY A 66 -1.92 -3.62 -3.41
N VAL A 67 -2.16 -2.53 -4.16
CA VAL A 67 -3.04 -1.42 -3.72
C VAL A 67 -4.46 -1.91 -3.47
N LEU A 68 -5.02 -2.72 -4.38
CA LEU A 68 -6.38 -3.23 -4.26
C LEU A 68 -6.54 -4.08 -3.01
N LEU A 69 -5.63 -5.04 -2.80
CA LEU A 69 -5.66 -5.94 -1.66
C LEU A 69 -5.53 -5.16 -0.35
N SER A 70 -4.59 -4.22 -0.27
CA SER A 70 -4.41 -3.37 0.92
C SER A 70 -5.68 -2.56 1.22
N ALA A 71 -6.26 -1.90 0.21
CA ALA A 71 -7.42 -1.05 0.39
C ALA A 71 -8.71 -1.82 0.70
N CYS A 72 -8.95 -2.95 0.03
CA CYS A 72 -10.10 -3.81 0.32
C CYS A 72 -10.02 -4.38 1.73
N SER A 73 -8.85 -4.88 2.13
CA SER A 73 -8.65 -5.42 3.47
C SER A 73 -8.83 -4.35 4.55
N THR A 74 -8.30 -3.14 4.32
CA THR A 74 -8.48 -2.00 5.23
C THR A 74 -9.96 -1.61 5.35
N GLY A 75 -10.68 -1.50 4.25
CA GLY A 75 -12.11 -1.16 4.28
C GLY A 75 -12.95 -2.24 4.95
N MET A 76 -12.60 -3.52 4.77
CA MET A 76 -13.29 -4.65 5.41
C MET A 76 -13.11 -4.66 6.94
N MET A 77 -12.06 -4.05 7.50
CA MET A 77 -11.90 -3.92 8.96
C MET A 77 -13.10 -3.21 9.62
N GLY A 78 -13.83 -2.38 8.88
CA GLY A 78 -15.03 -1.70 9.37
C GLY A 78 -16.28 -2.58 9.44
N PHE A 79 -16.26 -3.80 8.90
CA PHE A 79 -17.43 -4.69 8.80
C PHE A 79 -17.26 -6.01 9.55
N VAL A 80 -16.04 -6.32 9.97
CA VAL A 80 -15.77 -7.57 10.70
C VAL A 80 -16.36 -7.51 12.12
N THR A 81 -16.67 -8.68 12.66
CA THR A 81 -17.36 -8.81 13.96
C THR A 81 -16.56 -9.61 14.99
N SER A 82 -15.36 -10.10 14.61
CA SER A 82 -14.51 -10.87 15.50
C SER A 82 -13.04 -10.48 15.38
N TYR A 83 -12.26 -10.80 16.41
CA TYR A 83 -10.81 -10.62 16.42
C TYR A 83 -10.14 -11.36 15.26
N GLU A 84 -10.52 -12.61 14.99
CA GLU A 84 -9.92 -13.46 13.95
C GLU A 84 -10.15 -12.84 12.57
N SER A 85 -11.34 -12.35 12.28
CA SER A 85 -11.62 -11.68 11.00
C SER A 85 -10.88 -10.35 10.87
N LEU A 86 -10.73 -9.60 11.97
CA LEU A 86 -9.91 -8.39 11.99
C LEU A 86 -8.42 -8.71 11.74
N LEU A 87 -7.91 -9.80 12.36
CA LEU A 87 -6.54 -10.27 12.16
C LEU A 87 -6.28 -10.69 10.71
N VAL A 88 -7.23 -11.38 10.07
CA VAL A 88 -7.15 -11.72 8.64
C VAL A 88 -7.09 -10.45 7.79
N CYS A 89 -7.94 -9.46 8.04
CA CYS A 89 -7.91 -8.19 7.32
C CYS A 89 -6.57 -7.45 7.52
N ALA A 90 -6.08 -7.38 8.76
CA ALA A 90 -4.78 -6.77 9.07
C ALA A 90 -3.61 -7.45 8.32
N THR A 91 -3.62 -8.78 8.32
CA THR A 91 -2.65 -9.62 7.61
C THR A 91 -2.68 -9.36 6.10
N LEU A 92 -3.86 -9.39 5.49
CA LEU A 92 -4.02 -9.18 4.04
C LEU A 92 -3.65 -7.75 3.63
N ALA A 93 -3.94 -6.74 4.47
CA ALA A 93 -3.49 -5.37 4.23
C ALA A 93 -1.96 -5.28 4.21
N GLY A 94 -1.27 -5.96 5.14
CA GLY A 94 0.18 -6.08 5.17
C GLY A 94 0.75 -6.78 3.93
N VAL A 95 0.14 -7.88 3.50
CA VAL A 95 0.52 -8.59 2.26
C VAL A 95 0.34 -7.69 1.04
N GLY A 96 -0.79 -6.97 0.92
CA GLY A 96 -1.02 -6.03 -0.17
C GLY A 96 0.09 -4.96 -0.26
N SER A 97 0.46 -4.41 0.87
CA SER A 97 1.54 -3.42 0.97
C SER A 97 2.92 -4.02 0.60
N SER A 98 3.20 -5.25 1.01
CA SER A 98 4.46 -5.93 0.67
C SER A 98 4.60 -6.24 -0.83
N ILE A 99 3.49 -6.40 -1.56
CA ILE A 99 3.47 -6.50 -3.03
C ILE A 99 3.71 -5.13 -3.67
N PHE A 100 3.08 -4.08 -3.12
CA PHE A 100 3.12 -2.73 -3.69
C PHE A 100 4.52 -2.11 -3.66
N HIS A 101 5.20 -2.15 -2.51
CA HIS A 101 6.44 -1.38 -2.29
C HIS A 101 7.58 -1.74 -3.24
N PRO A 102 7.98 -3.02 -3.42
CA PRO A 102 9.06 -3.35 -4.32
C PRO A 102 8.75 -3.00 -5.78
N GLU A 103 7.51 -3.24 -6.23
CA GLU A 103 7.10 -2.91 -7.58
C GLU A 103 7.05 -1.39 -7.81
N GLY A 104 6.52 -0.63 -6.85
CA GLY A 104 6.47 0.81 -6.90
C GLY A 104 7.86 1.44 -6.96
N ALA A 105 8.77 0.99 -6.10
CA ALA A 105 10.15 1.45 -6.07
C ALA A 105 10.87 1.14 -7.40
N LYS A 106 10.70 -0.06 -7.94
CA LYS A 106 11.28 -0.50 -9.21
C LYS A 106 10.83 0.37 -10.39
N ILE A 107 9.52 0.64 -10.50
CA ILE A 107 8.96 1.48 -11.55
C ILE A 107 9.46 2.92 -11.40
N MET A 108 9.45 3.48 -10.18
CA MET A 108 9.92 4.84 -9.95
C MET A 108 11.42 5.00 -10.22
N ASN A 109 12.23 3.99 -9.89
CA ASN A 109 13.66 3.99 -10.21
C ASN A 109 13.91 4.05 -11.73
N ARG A 110 13.16 3.26 -12.51
CA ARG A 110 13.24 3.28 -13.99
C ARG A 110 12.78 4.61 -14.57
N LEU A 111 11.62 5.12 -14.13
CA LEU A 111 11.12 6.43 -14.58
C LEU A 111 12.04 7.59 -14.21
N GLY A 112 12.90 7.41 -13.22
CA GLY A 112 13.89 8.41 -12.79
C GLY A 112 15.02 8.62 -13.80
N GLY A 113 15.34 7.62 -14.63
CA GLY A 113 16.45 7.68 -15.58
C GLY A 113 17.75 8.16 -14.91
N GLY A 114 18.36 9.21 -15.43
CA GLY A 114 19.53 9.86 -14.83
C GLY A 114 19.25 10.62 -13.52
N LYS A 115 17.97 10.79 -13.11
CA LYS A 115 17.56 11.54 -11.92
C LYS A 115 16.87 10.65 -10.87
N LYS A 116 17.40 9.45 -10.65
CA LYS A 116 16.83 8.42 -9.75
C LYS A 116 16.53 8.93 -8.34
N GLY A 117 17.43 9.73 -7.77
CA GLY A 117 17.23 10.33 -6.44
C GLY A 117 15.98 11.21 -6.36
N LYS A 118 15.71 12.04 -7.38
CA LYS A 118 14.50 12.88 -7.45
C LYS A 118 13.23 12.02 -7.56
N ALA A 119 13.26 10.98 -8.39
CA ALA A 119 12.12 10.08 -8.55
C ALA A 119 11.81 9.33 -7.24
N MET A 120 12.83 8.79 -6.58
CA MET A 120 12.67 8.10 -5.30
C MET A 120 12.23 9.05 -4.18
N GLY A 121 12.74 10.29 -4.15
CA GLY A 121 12.26 11.32 -3.21
C GLY A 121 10.79 11.65 -3.43
N THR A 122 10.34 11.79 -4.69
CA THR A 122 8.92 12.00 -5.03
C THR A 122 8.05 10.79 -4.63
N PHE A 123 8.59 9.58 -4.76
CA PHE A 123 7.92 8.36 -4.31
C PHE A 123 7.77 8.36 -2.78
N ALA A 124 8.84 8.67 -2.05
CA ALA A 124 8.85 8.74 -0.60
C ALA A 124 7.88 9.78 -0.04
N ILE A 125 7.76 10.96 -0.67
CA ILE A 125 6.75 11.97 -0.31
C ILE A 125 5.34 11.38 -0.36
N GLY A 126 5.05 10.53 -1.37
CA GLY A 126 3.75 9.85 -1.45
C GLY A 126 3.47 9.00 -0.21
N GLY A 127 4.40 8.13 0.17
CA GLY A 127 4.27 7.29 1.37
C GLY A 127 4.15 8.10 2.65
N SER A 128 5.06 9.06 2.87
CA SER A 128 5.01 9.92 4.04
C SER A 128 3.69 10.70 4.16
N SER A 129 3.14 11.18 3.02
CA SER A 129 1.82 11.81 2.99
C SER A 129 0.72 10.84 3.38
N GLY A 130 0.80 9.57 2.94
CA GLY A 130 -0.13 8.51 3.33
C GLY A 130 -0.15 8.28 4.84
N PHE A 131 1.03 8.13 5.44
CA PHE A 131 1.15 7.98 6.89
C PHE A 131 0.70 9.21 7.67
N ALA A 132 0.86 10.43 7.11
CA ALA A 132 0.43 11.66 7.76
C ALA A 132 -1.10 11.86 7.69
N PHE A 133 -1.69 11.67 6.52
CA PHE A 133 -3.11 11.94 6.29
C PHE A 133 -4.03 10.76 6.53
N GLY A 134 -3.55 9.52 6.37
CA GLY A 134 -4.33 8.30 6.58
C GLY A 134 -5.01 8.24 7.94
N PRO A 135 -4.28 8.44 9.07
CA PRO A 135 -4.87 8.47 10.40
C PRO A 135 -5.95 9.53 10.58
N LEU A 136 -5.74 10.73 10.01
CA LEU A 136 -6.69 11.83 10.09
C LEU A 136 -8.00 11.49 9.39
N PHE A 137 -7.93 10.95 8.16
CA PHE A 137 -9.10 10.51 7.41
C PHE A 137 -9.80 9.34 8.08
N ALA A 138 -9.05 8.33 8.53
CA ALA A 138 -9.60 7.18 9.22
C ALA A 138 -10.33 7.58 10.51
N GLY A 139 -9.69 8.45 11.32
CA GLY A 139 -10.28 8.96 12.57
C GLY A 139 -11.53 9.80 12.29
N ALA A 140 -11.47 10.73 11.33
CA ALA A 140 -12.62 11.57 10.97
C ALA A 140 -13.80 10.73 10.48
N ILE A 141 -13.56 9.75 9.60
CA ILE A 141 -14.58 8.86 9.06
C ILE A 141 -15.16 7.98 10.18
N ALA A 142 -14.31 7.37 11.01
CA ALA A 142 -14.76 6.52 12.10
C ALA A 142 -15.60 7.30 13.14
N TYR A 143 -15.25 8.57 13.38
CA TYR A 143 -16.01 9.44 14.30
C TYR A 143 -17.35 9.88 13.71
N THR A 144 -17.44 10.20 12.41
CA THR A 144 -18.65 10.77 11.79
C THR A 144 -19.63 9.73 11.28
N VAL A 145 -19.12 8.63 10.70
CA VAL A 145 -19.91 7.59 10.02
C VAL A 145 -19.85 6.25 10.77
N GLY A 146 -18.92 6.12 11.70
CA GLY A 146 -18.61 4.86 12.38
C GLY A 146 -17.64 3.99 11.59
N PRO A 147 -17.30 2.79 12.12
CA PRO A 147 -16.31 1.88 11.52
C PRO A 147 -16.62 1.51 10.06
N HIS A 148 -17.89 1.38 9.69
CA HIS A 148 -18.33 1.07 8.33
C HIS A 148 -17.85 2.11 7.29
N GLY A 149 -17.57 3.35 7.74
CA GLY A 149 -17.01 4.40 6.90
C GLY A 149 -15.64 4.05 6.30
N LEU A 150 -14.92 3.07 6.87
CA LEU A 150 -13.67 2.56 6.31
C LEU A 150 -13.84 1.98 4.89
N ALA A 151 -15.07 1.66 4.46
CA ALA A 151 -15.39 1.35 3.07
C ALA A 151 -14.89 2.40 2.08
N ALA A 152 -14.73 3.66 2.50
CA ALA A 152 -14.16 4.72 1.68
C ALA A 152 -12.74 4.38 1.19
N PHE A 153 -11.93 3.70 2.01
CA PHE A 153 -10.60 3.22 1.59
C PHE A 153 -10.70 2.18 0.47
N THR A 154 -11.67 1.25 0.55
CA THR A 154 -11.94 0.30 -0.53
C THR A 154 -12.33 1.03 -1.82
N VAL A 155 -13.23 1.98 -1.76
CA VAL A 155 -13.70 2.72 -2.95
C VAL A 155 -12.54 3.47 -3.60
N VAL A 156 -11.83 4.30 -2.84
CA VAL A 156 -10.70 5.08 -3.35
C VAL A 156 -9.58 4.17 -3.85
N GLY A 157 -9.23 3.14 -3.09
CA GLY A 157 -8.20 2.20 -3.48
C GLY A 157 -8.55 1.41 -4.74
N THR A 158 -9.81 1.01 -4.91
CA THR A 158 -10.28 0.33 -6.14
C THR A 158 -10.18 1.25 -7.35
N ILE A 159 -10.57 2.52 -7.22
CA ILE A 159 -10.45 3.50 -8.30
C ILE A 159 -8.97 3.67 -8.69
N ILE A 160 -8.09 3.92 -7.73
CA ILE A 160 -6.66 4.12 -7.98
C ILE A 160 -6.00 2.85 -8.54
N SER A 161 -6.34 1.67 -8.00
CA SER A 161 -5.86 0.38 -8.51
C SER A 161 -6.29 0.15 -9.96
N THR A 162 -7.54 0.44 -10.30
CA THR A 162 -8.06 0.29 -11.67
C THR A 162 -7.34 1.23 -12.63
N ILE A 163 -7.18 2.51 -12.26
CA ILE A 163 -6.41 3.48 -13.05
C ILE A 163 -4.98 2.98 -13.26
N LEU A 164 -4.33 2.53 -12.18
CA LEU A 164 -2.98 2.03 -12.24
C LEU A 164 -2.86 0.78 -13.13
N PHE A 165 -3.79 -0.16 -13.02
CA PHE A 165 -3.83 -1.37 -13.84
C PHE A 165 -3.96 -1.05 -15.34
N VAL A 166 -4.86 -0.12 -15.69
CA VAL A 166 -5.09 0.31 -17.08
C VAL A 166 -3.90 1.10 -17.65
N LEU A 167 -3.29 1.98 -16.85
CA LEU A 167 -2.18 2.80 -17.29
C LEU A 167 -0.83 2.07 -17.28
N MET A 168 -0.71 0.93 -16.59
CA MET A 168 0.56 0.24 -16.40
C MET A 168 1.31 -0.09 -17.70
N PRO A 169 0.67 -0.56 -18.80
CA PRO A 169 1.38 -0.81 -20.05
C PRO A 169 2.05 0.45 -20.62
N ARG A 170 1.38 1.61 -20.51
CA ARG A 170 1.91 2.90 -20.97
C ARG A 170 3.07 3.37 -20.09
N ILE A 171 2.94 3.22 -18.77
CA ILE A 171 3.99 3.56 -17.80
C ILE A 171 5.26 2.74 -18.06
N VAL A 172 5.12 1.44 -18.28
CA VAL A 172 6.25 0.54 -18.58
C VAL A 172 6.89 0.86 -19.93
N ALA A 173 6.07 1.14 -20.95
CA ALA A 173 6.60 1.55 -22.26
C ALA A 173 7.43 2.83 -22.14
N HIS A 174 6.92 3.83 -21.41
CA HIS A 174 7.66 5.08 -21.17
C HIS A 174 8.94 4.87 -20.35
N ALA A 175 8.90 4.03 -19.33
CA ALA A 175 10.10 3.67 -18.56
C ALA A 175 11.20 3.03 -19.44
N ARG A 176 10.82 2.17 -20.39
CA ARG A 176 11.74 1.55 -21.34
C ARG A 176 12.39 2.59 -22.27
N THR A 177 11.64 3.58 -22.77
CA THR A 177 12.22 4.66 -23.60
C THR A 177 13.23 5.49 -22.82
N ILE A 178 13.00 5.73 -21.55
CA ILE A 178 13.95 6.43 -20.66
C ILE A 178 15.23 5.59 -20.47
N ASP A 179 15.08 4.30 -20.16
CA ASP A 179 16.23 3.39 -19.97
C ASP A 179 17.11 3.34 -21.24
N GLN A 180 16.51 3.29 -22.44
CA GLN A 180 17.22 3.30 -23.72
C GLN A 180 17.96 4.63 -23.94
N ALA A 181 17.33 5.78 -23.65
CA ALA A 181 17.96 7.08 -23.79
C ALA A 181 19.19 7.22 -22.88
N VAL A 182 19.10 6.77 -21.63
CA VAL A 182 20.22 6.80 -20.67
C VAL A 182 21.36 5.89 -21.13
N ALA A 183 21.05 4.71 -21.70
CA ALA A 183 22.05 3.79 -22.22
C ALA A 183 22.81 4.36 -23.44
N THR A 184 22.15 5.16 -24.26
CA THR A 184 22.81 5.83 -25.44
C THR A 184 23.66 7.02 -25.03
N GLU A 185 23.35 7.71 -23.95
CA GLU A 185 24.14 8.82 -23.42
C GLU A 185 25.41 8.38 -22.67
N ASN A 186 25.43 7.19 -22.10
CA ASN A 186 26.56 6.61 -21.36
C ASN A 186 26.89 5.20 -21.86
N PRO A 187 27.48 5.06 -23.07
CA PRO A 187 27.95 3.77 -23.54
C PRO A 187 29.14 3.33 -22.69
N THR A 188 28.99 2.20 -21.98
CA THR A 188 30.06 1.55 -21.20
C THR A 188 31.11 0.94 -22.10
#